data_b627bcdb74b25250a8be318418ccfbda
#
_entry.id   b627bcdb74b25250a8be318418ccfbda
#
_cell.length_a   1.000
_cell.length_b   1.000
_cell.length_c   1.000
_cell.angle_alpha   90.00
_cell.angle_beta   90.00
_cell.angle_gamma   90.00
#
_symmetry.space_group_name_H-M   'P 1'
#
loop_
_entity.id
_entity.type
_entity.pdbx_description
1 polymer ?
#
loop_
_entity_poly.entity_id
_entity_poly.type
_entity_poly.pdbx_seq_one_letter_code
_entity_poly.pdbx_strand_id
1 'polypeptide(L)'
;MLKLQHLTKQFGAAPLFTDLCMEVDAPVVLWAPSGWGKTTLLRILMGLERPTAGSVEGVGRVAAVFQEDRLCPQLNAVQNVTLVLPGTENQYKEQIECDFQQIGMDAAALQLPARRLSGGQKRRVALLRALWASSDTLLLDEPFTGMDPDTLQRAAALLRQRCAGKPVLLATHDESAIRALGWPVVELEKMGRS
;
A
#
# COMPACT_ATOMS: atom_id res chain seq x y z
N MET A 1 -1.15 11.80 -12.96
CA MET A 1 -1.22 10.58 -13.79
C MET A 1 0.14 9.92 -13.79
N LEU A 2 0.22 8.69 -13.32
CA LEU A 2 1.43 7.85 -13.28
C LEU A 2 1.51 7.08 -14.61
N LYS A 3 2.69 7.06 -15.24
CA LYS A 3 2.93 6.35 -16.51
C LYS A 3 4.15 5.42 -16.40
N LEU A 4 3.96 4.18 -16.85
CA LEU A 4 5.01 3.21 -17.07
C LEU A 4 5.16 3.04 -18.59
N GLN A 5 6.38 3.17 -19.10
CA GLN A 5 6.66 3.09 -20.54
C GLN A 5 7.74 2.03 -20.80
N HIS A 6 7.34 0.94 -21.47
CA HIS A 6 8.22 -0.16 -21.87
C HIS A 6 9.08 -0.71 -20.72
N LEU A 7 8.48 -0.78 -19.50
CA LEU A 7 9.19 -1.11 -18.28
C LEU A 7 9.59 -2.58 -18.29
N THR A 8 10.89 -2.82 -18.18
CA THR A 8 11.46 -4.19 -18.12
C THR A 8 12.31 -4.33 -16.87
N LYS A 9 12.17 -5.45 -16.18
CA LYS A 9 13.03 -5.82 -15.07
C LYS A 9 13.53 -7.24 -15.21
N GLN A 10 14.86 -7.40 -15.06
CA GLN A 10 15.55 -8.66 -15.12
C GLN A 10 16.49 -8.83 -13.93
N PHE A 11 16.56 -10.02 -13.38
CA PHE A 11 17.56 -10.44 -12.41
C PHE A 11 18.33 -11.63 -13.00
N GLY A 12 19.65 -11.45 -13.20
CA GLY A 12 20.46 -12.46 -13.87
C GLY A 12 20.03 -12.66 -15.34
N ALA A 13 19.86 -13.91 -15.76
CA ALA A 13 19.52 -14.27 -17.15
C ALA A 13 18.00 -14.25 -17.46
N ALA A 14 17.14 -14.36 -16.46
CA ALA A 14 15.69 -14.45 -16.67
C ALA A 14 14.99 -13.11 -16.42
N PRO A 15 14.12 -12.65 -17.33
CA PRO A 15 13.30 -11.46 -17.09
C PRO A 15 12.21 -11.79 -16.06
N LEU A 16 11.98 -10.83 -15.16
CA LEU A 16 10.86 -10.87 -14.23
C LEU A 16 9.57 -10.42 -14.92
N PHE A 17 9.66 -9.32 -15.66
CA PHE A 17 8.64 -8.83 -16.60
C PHE A 17 9.32 -7.99 -17.69
N THR A 18 8.69 -7.93 -18.86
CA THR A 18 9.21 -7.23 -20.05
C THR A 18 8.12 -6.34 -20.64
N ASP A 19 8.54 -5.19 -21.16
CA ASP A 19 7.71 -4.28 -21.96
C ASP A 19 6.39 -3.86 -21.32
N LEU A 20 6.37 -3.69 -20.00
CA LEU A 20 5.16 -3.31 -19.26
C LEU A 20 4.85 -1.83 -19.52
N CYS A 21 3.67 -1.58 -20.13
CA CYS A 21 3.12 -0.25 -20.35
C CYS A 21 1.82 -0.10 -19.57
N MET A 22 1.68 0.97 -18.77
CA MET A 22 0.47 1.24 -18.00
C MET A 22 0.34 2.71 -17.67
N GLU A 23 -0.90 3.22 -17.69
CA GLU A 23 -1.23 4.55 -17.18
C GLU A 23 -2.19 4.39 -16.00
N VAL A 24 -1.94 5.13 -14.91
CA VAL A 24 -2.75 5.07 -13.69
C VAL A 24 -3.05 6.48 -13.21
N ASP A 25 -4.31 6.84 -13.16
CA ASP A 25 -4.82 8.12 -12.66
C ASP A 25 -5.81 7.95 -11.49
N ALA A 26 -6.32 6.73 -11.30
CA ALA A 26 -7.27 6.33 -10.29
C ALA A 26 -6.80 5.06 -9.56
N PRO A 27 -7.47 4.65 -8.47
CA PRO A 27 -7.14 3.42 -7.76
C PRO A 27 -7.33 2.16 -8.62
N VAL A 28 -6.31 1.28 -8.62
CA VAL A 28 -6.35 -0.03 -9.30
C VAL A 28 -5.75 -1.13 -8.42
N VAL A 29 -6.22 -2.35 -8.62
CA VAL A 29 -5.62 -3.55 -8.04
C VAL A 29 -4.69 -4.19 -9.06
N LEU A 30 -3.44 -4.41 -8.68
CA LEU A 30 -2.48 -5.18 -9.45
C LEU A 30 -2.61 -6.67 -9.07
N TRP A 31 -3.17 -7.46 -9.96
CA TRP A 31 -3.33 -8.89 -9.75
C TRP A 31 -2.33 -9.68 -10.59
N ALA A 32 -1.62 -10.57 -9.94
CA ALA A 32 -0.78 -11.59 -10.57
C ALA A 32 -0.45 -12.67 -9.54
N PRO A 33 -0.08 -13.90 -9.97
CA PRO A 33 0.40 -14.94 -9.07
C PRO A 33 1.58 -14.52 -8.21
N SER A 34 1.84 -15.30 -7.16
CA SER A 34 3.04 -15.13 -6.36
C SER A 34 4.29 -15.29 -7.23
N GLY A 35 5.33 -14.47 -6.96
CA GLY A 35 6.58 -14.50 -7.72
C GLY A 35 6.55 -13.76 -9.06
N TRP A 36 5.42 -13.21 -9.51
CA TRP A 36 5.35 -12.43 -10.76
C TRP A 36 6.22 -11.16 -10.73
N GLY A 37 6.47 -10.61 -9.55
CA GLY A 37 7.28 -9.38 -9.41
C GLY A 37 6.50 -8.16 -8.98
N LYS A 38 5.27 -8.29 -8.44
CA LYS A 38 4.46 -7.16 -7.94
C LYS A 38 5.23 -6.27 -6.97
N THR A 39 5.85 -6.87 -5.96
CA THR A 39 6.69 -6.14 -4.98
C THR A 39 7.86 -5.41 -5.67
N THR A 40 8.50 -6.04 -6.67
CA THR A 40 9.59 -5.40 -7.43
C THR A 40 9.07 -4.23 -8.25
N LEU A 41 7.91 -4.37 -8.89
CA LEU A 41 7.26 -3.27 -9.61
C LEU A 41 6.99 -2.09 -8.67
N LEU A 42 6.37 -2.33 -7.50
CA LEU A 42 6.14 -1.28 -6.52
C LEU A 42 7.46 -0.64 -6.04
N ARG A 43 8.53 -1.44 -5.84
CA ARG A 43 9.85 -0.92 -5.45
C ARG A 43 10.47 -0.03 -6.53
N ILE A 44 10.25 -0.34 -7.81
CA ILE A 44 10.69 0.52 -8.93
C ILE A 44 9.92 1.85 -8.87
N LEU A 45 8.61 1.81 -8.67
CA LEU A 45 7.78 3.02 -8.54
C LEU A 45 8.17 3.89 -7.34
N MET A 46 8.66 3.28 -6.26
CA MET A 46 9.21 3.98 -5.08
C MET A 46 10.62 4.53 -5.30
N GLY A 47 11.28 4.23 -6.43
CA GLY A 47 12.68 4.57 -6.66
C GLY A 47 13.67 3.74 -5.82
N LEU A 48 13.23 2.66 -5.19
CA LEU A 48 14.05 1.75 -4.36
C LEU A 48 14.74 0.66 -5.20
N GLU A 49 14.32 0.49 -6.44
CA GLU A 49 14.86 -0.47 -7.40
C GLU A 49 14.93 0.20 -8.77
N ARG A 50 15.96 -0.11 -9.55
CA ARG A 50 16.08 0.43 -10.92
C ARG A 50 15.49 -0.56 -11.93
N PRO A 51 14.72 -0.10 -12.91
CA PRO A 51 14.33 -0.95 -14.03
C PRO A 51 15.57 -1.31 -14.87
N THR A 52 15.50 -2.40 -15.62
CA THR A 52 16.52 -2.78 -16.60
C THR A 52 16.40 -1.95 -17.88
N ALA A 53 15.17 -1.64 -18.30
CA ALA A 53 14.84 -0.76 -19.40
C ALA A 53 13.48 -0.10 -19.18
N GLY A 54 13.18 0.93 -19.97
CA GLY A 54 11.94 1.71 -19.86
C GLY A 54 12.04 2.82 -18.84
N SER A 55 10.92 3.52 -18.63
CA SER A 55 10.84 4.67 -17.72
C SER A 55 9.55 4.70 -16.93
N VAL A 56 9.57 5.44 -15.82
CA VAL A 56 8.42 5.74 -14.97
C VAL A 56 8.33 7.25 -14.82
N GLU A 57 7.13 7.80 -15.04
CA GLU A 57 6.85 9.22 -14.93
C GLU A 57 5.63 9.48 -14.04
N GLY A 58 5.55 10.67 -13.47
CA GLY A 58 4.37 11.16 -12.78
C GLY A 58 4.10 10.53 -11.40
N VAL A 59 5.08 9.89 -10.78
CA VAL A 59 4.92 9.25 -9.45
C VAL A 59 4.66 10.27 -8.35
N GLY A 60 5.37 11.39 -8.36
CA GLY A 60 5.30 12.40 -7.30
C GLY A 60 5.78 11.90 -5.94
N ARG A 61 5.19 12.44 -4.87
CA ARG A 61 5.45 11.99 -3.49
C ARG A 61 4.73 10.68 -3.23
N VAL A 62 5.43 9.68 -2.74
CA VAL A 62 4.90 8.34 -2.50
C VAL A 62 4.65 8.10 -1.02
N ALA A 63 3.45 7.62 -0.69
CA ALA A 63 3.21 6.88 0.54
C ALA A 63 3.10 5.39 0.23
N ALA A 64 3.59 4.53 1.12
CA ALA A 64 3.62 3.11 0.85
C ALA A 64 3.33 2.24 2.07
N VAL A 65 2.66 1.10 1.82
CA VAL A 65 2.67 -0.06 2.70
C VAL A 65 3.54 -1.13 2.06
N PHE A 66 4.57 -1.55 2.76
CA PHE A 66 5.46 -2.62 2.35
C PHE A 66 4.93 -3.97 2.83
N GLN A 67 5.44 -5.05 2.27
CA GLN A 67 5.15 -6.41 2.76
C GLN A 67 5.55 -6.54 4.25
N GLU A 68 6.62 -5.89 4.67
CA GLU A 68 7.00 -5.69 6.08
C GLU A 68 6.37 -4.39 6.60
N ASP A 69 5.86 -4.38 7.84
CA ASP A 69 5.13 -3.22 8.38
C ASP A 69 5.99 -1.97 8.62
N ARG A 70 7.32 -2.16 8.82
CA ARG A 70 8.32 -1.09 9.00
C ARG A 70 7.89 -0.01 10.00
N LEU A 71 7.35 -0.44 11.14
CA LEU A 71 6.95 0.46 12.22
C LEU A 71 8.12 0.76 13.15
N CYS A 72 8.05 1.92 13.84
CA CYS A 72 8.90 2.20 14.99
C CYS A 72 8.43 1.35 16.18
N PRO A 73 9.20 0.33 16.61
CA PRO A 73 8.71 -0.69 17.54
C PRO A 73 8.46 -0.16 18.95
N GLN A 74 9.09 0.96 19.33
CA GLN A 74 8.94 1.61 20.64
C GLN A 74 7.73 2.54 20.73
N LEU A 75 7.26 3.06 19.58
CA LEU A 75 6.14 3.98 19.50
C LEU A 75 4.81 3.22 19.48
N ASN A 76 3.77 3.83 20.01
CA ASN A 76 2.41 3.30 19.92
C ASN A 76 1.80 3.51 18.51
N ALA A 77 0.54 3.07 18.32
CA ALA A 77 -0.13 3.15 17.02
C ALA A 77 -0.28 4.60 16.53
N VAL A 78 -0.77 5.49 17.38
CA VAL A 78 -0.99 6.91 17.04
C VAL A 78 0.33 7.58 16.70
N GLN A 79 1.35 7.36 17.51
CA GLN A 79 2.70 7.92 17.29
C GLN A 79 3.33 7.45 15.98
N ASN A 80 3.15 6.18 15.62
CA ASN A 80 3.62 5.69 14.33
C ASN A 80 2.95 6.40 13.13
N VAL A 81 1.68 6.77 13.25
CA VAL A 81 0.98 7.54 12.21
C VAL A 81 1.44 9.00 12.21
N THR A 82 1.59 9.63 13.36
CA THR A 82 1.99 11.05 13.45
C THR A 82 3.42 11.33 12.98
N LEU A 83 4.30 10.31 12.90
CA LEU A 83 5.65 10.46 12.34
C LEU A 83 5.68 11.05 10.91
N VAL A 84 4.62 10.87 10.13
CA VAL A 84 4.55 11.33 8.73
C VAL A 84 3.77 12.63 8.58
N LEU A 85 3.36 13.24 9.69
CA LEU A 85 2.55 14.46 9.72
C LEU A 85 3.36 15.66 10.18
N PRO A 86 3.05 16.86 9.67
CA PRO A 86 3.60 18.10 10.24
C PRO A 86 2.93 18.42 11.57
N GLY A 87 3.67 19.02 12.50
CA GLY A 87 3.12 19.47 13.79
C GLY A 87 3.22 18.45 14.91
N THR A 88 2.28 18.48 15.85
CA THR A 88 2.30 17.67 17.07
C THR A 88 1.23 16.58 17.07
N GLU A 89 1.49 15.49 17.81
CA GLU A 89 0.54 14.37 17.98
C GLU A 89 -0.86 14.85 18.39
N ASN A 90 -0.94 15.78 19.35
CA ASN A 90 -2.21 16.26 19.88
C ASN A 90 -3.15 16.89 18.85
N GLN A 91 -2.59 17.40 17.74
CA GLN A 91 -3.40 18.00 16.66
C GLN A 91 -4.21 16.97 15.88
N TYR A 92 -3.76 15.73 15.85
CA TYR A 92 -4.34 14.68 15.00
C TYR A 92 -4.88 13.49 15.79
N LYS A 93 -4.59 13.42 17.09
CA LYS A 93 -4.81 12.24 17.93
C LYS A 93 -6.25 11.72 17.85
N GLU A 94 -7.23 12.57 18.09
CA GLU A 94 -8.64 12.17 18.08
C GLU A 94 -9.08 11.57 16.74
N GLN A 95 -8.68 12.22 15.63
CA GLN A 95 -9.05 11.75 14.30
C GLN A 95 -8.36 10.41 13.95
N ILE A 96 -7.08 10.26 14.32
CA ILE A 96 -6.34 9.02 14.12
C ILE A 96 -6.93 7.89 14.96
N GLU A 97 -7.29 8.15 16.23
CA GLU A 97 -7.95 7.16 17.09
C GLU A 97 -9.32 6.76 16.53
N CYS A 98 -10.09 7.69 15.98
CA CYS A 98 -11.35 7.40 15.30
C CYS A 98 -11.14 6.48 14.07
N ASP A 99 -10.16 6.78 13.23
CA ASP A 99 -9.82 5.94 12.07
C ASP A 99 -9.39 4.52 12.52
N PHE A 100 -8.61 4.41 13.61
CA PHE A 100 -8.23 3.11 14.17
C PHE A 100 -9.44 2.31 14.66
N GLN A 101 -10.37 2.96 15.36
CA GLN A 101 -11.60 2.31 15.81
C GLN A 101 -12.46 1.85 14.62
N GLN A 102 -12.54 2.66 13.56
CA GLN A 102 -13.26 2.34 12.34
C GLN A 102 -12.73 1.05 11.68
N ILE A 103 -11.41 0.82 11.72
CA ILE A 103 -10.79 -0.41 11.22
C ILE A 103 -10.59 -1.49 12.29
N GLY A 104 -11.33 -1.42 13.41
CA GLY A 104 -11.41 -2.47 14.41
C GLY A 104 -10.23 -2.56 15.37
N MET A 105 -9.50 -1.47 15.63
CA MET A 105 -8.55 -1.42 16.74
C MET A 105 -9.19 -0.85 17.99
N ASP A 106 -9.06 -1.57 19.10
CA ASP A 106 -9.56 -1.12 20.40
C ASP A 106 -8.61 -0.10 21.06
N ALA A 107 -9.16 0.66 22.01
CA ALA A 107 -8.40 1.71 22.70
C ALA A 107 -7.21 1.16 23.50
N ALA A 108 -7.30 -0.08 24.00
CA ALA A 108 -6.19 -0.71 24.75
C ALA A 108 -5.01 -0.99 23.83
N ALA A 109 -5.26 -1.50 22.62
CA ALA A 109 -4.22 -1.76 21.63
C ALA A 109 -3.52 -0.46 21.19
N LEU A 110 -4.24 0.67 21.11
CA LEU A 110 -3.64 1.95 20.72
C LEU A 110 -2.58 2.47 21.71
N GLN A 111 -2.64 2.05 22.97
CA GLN A 111 -1.66 2.45 24.00
C GLN A 111 -0.41 1.55 24.01
N LEU A 112 -0.44 0.41 23.32
CA LEU A 112 0.68 -0.51 23.31
C LEU A 112 1.76 -0.04 22.34
N PRO A 113 3.06 -0.23 22.68
CA PRO A 113 4.13 -0.03 21.70
C PRO A 113 3.99 -1.06 20.56
N ALA A 114 4.32 -0.64 19.33
CA ALA A 114 4.11 -1.44 18.12
C ALA A 114 4.73 -2.85 18.20
N ARG A 115 5.82 -3.03 18.94
CA ARG A 115 6.42 -4.36 19.17
C ARG A 115 5.48 -5.36 19.86
N ARG A 116 4.48 -4.89 20.62
CA ARG A 116 3.50 -5.72 21.34
C ARG A 116 2.19 -5.95 20.57
N LEU A 117 2.02 -5.27 19.44
CA LEU A 117 0.86 -5.46 18.59
C LEU A 117 0.94 -6.80 17.84
N SER A 118 -0.24 -7.41 17.57
CA SER A 118 -0.35 -8.56 16.67
C SER A 118 0.03 -8.18 15.23
N GLY A 119 0.28 -9.16 14.36
CA GLY A 119 0.61 -8.92 12.95
C GLY A 119 -0.48 -8.11 12.24
N GLY A 120 -1.75 -8.50 12.40
CA GLY A 120 -2.87 -7.75 11.81
C GLY A 120 -3.04 -6.34 12.39
N GLN A 121 -2.74 -6.13 13.69
CA GLN A 121 -2.73 -4.78 14.27
C GLN A 121 -1.59 -3.93 13.70
N LYS A 122 -0.38 -4.48 13.57
CA LYS A 122 0.74 -3.79 12.92
C LYS A 122 0.42 -3.40 11.48
N ARG A 123 -0.21 -4.31 10.73
CA ARG A 123 -0.63 -4.06 9.35
C ARG A 123 -1.61 -2.88 9.28
N ARG A 124 -2.59 -2.81 10.20
CA ARG A 124 -3.52 -1.67 10.31
C ARG A 124 -2.81 -0.36 10.61
N VAL A 125 -1.80 -0.36 11.50
CA VAL A 125 -0.99 0.83 11.77
C VAL A 125 -0.21 1.27 10.53
N ALA A 126 0.43 0.35 9.81
CA ALA A 126 1.17 0.66 8.58
C ALA A 126 0.24 1.24 7.50
N LEU A 127 -0.98 0.68 7.37
CA LEU A 127 -1.99 1.16 6.43
C LEU A 127 -2.44 2.58 6.77
N LEU A 128 -2.82 2.86 8.02
CA LEU A 128 -3.23 4.21 8.42
C LEU A 128 -2.10 5.22 8.29
N ARG A 129 -0.87 4.87 8.65
CA ARG A 129 0.29 5.74 8.43
C ARG A 129 0.44 6.14 6.97
N ALA A 130 0.26 5.21 6.04
CA ALA A 130 0.32 5.51 4.61
C ALA A 130 -0.86 6.38 4.14
N LEU A 131 -2.07 6.16 4.67
CA LEU A 131 -3.26 6.97 4.34
C LEU A 131 -3.19 8.41 4.88
N TRP A 132 -2.55 8.61 6.01
CA TRP A 132 -2.37 9.93 6.62
C TRP A 132 -1.21 10.72 5.99
N ALA A 133 -0.26 10.04 5.36
CA ALA A 133 0.85 10.70 4.70
C ALA A 133 0.40 11.56 3.52
N SER A 134 0.92 12.78 3.43
CA SER A 134 0.71 13.64 2.26
C SER A 134 1.42 13.04 1.05
N SER A 135 0.66 12.49 0.11
CA SER A 135 1.21 11.79 -1.07
C SER A 135 0.42 12.07 -2.33
N ASP A 136 1.14 12.06 -3.46
CA ASP A 136 0.56 12.16 -4.80
C ASP A 136 0.18 10.77 -5.33
N THR A 137 0.90 9.73 -4.89
CA THR A 137 0.66 8.31 -5.24
C THR A 137 0.72 7.44 -3.99
N LEU A 138 -0.18 6.45 -3.90
CA LEU A 138 -0.19 5.45 -2.82
C LEU A 138 0.14 4.06 -3.38
N LEU A 139 1.14 3.42 -2.82
CA LEU A 139 1.62 2.09 -3.23
C LEU A 139 1.45 1.09 -2.09
N LEU A 140 0.63 0.07 -2.29
CA LEU A 140 0.22 -0.86 -1.24
C LEU A 140 0.60 -2.30 -1.63
N ASP A 141 1.48 -2.94 -0.86
CA ASP A 141 1.89 -4.33 -1.05
C ASP A 141 1.24 -5.21 0.01
N GLU A 142 0.25 -6.01 -0.41
CA GLU A 142 -0.54 -6.92 0.43
C GLU A 142 -1.07 -6.24 1.72
N PRO A 143 -1.80 -5.10 1.62
CA PRO A 143 -2.12 -4.28 2.79
C PRO A 143 -3.07 -4.92 3.79
N PHE A 144 -3.80 -5.98 3.43
CA PHE A 144 -4.81 -6.64 4.27
C PHE A 144 -4.33 -7.96 4.89
N THR A 145 -3.08 -8.35 4.69
CA THR A 145 -2.54 -9.61 5.24
C THR A 145 -2.73 -9.70 6.75
N GLY A 146 -3.30 -10.82 7.20
CA GLY A 146 -3.54 -11.08 8.63
C GLY A 146 -4.74 -10.32 9.23
N MET A 147 -5.59 -9.74 8.41
CA MET A 147 -6.87 -9.18 8.83
C MET A 147 -7.98 -10.25 8.70
N ASP A 148 -8.89 -10.28 9.66
CA ASP A 148 -10.13 -11.05 9.55
C ASP A 148 -11.08 -10.40 8.52
N PRO A 149 -12.11 -11.13 8.02
CA PRO A 149 -12.99 -10.63 6.97
C PRO A 149 -13.69 -9.31 7.31
N ASP A 150 -14.14 -9.12 8.55
CA ASP A 150 -14.84 -7.90 8.97
C ASP A 150 -13.88 -6.70 8.99
N THR A 151 -12.69 -6.90 9.53
CA THR A 151 -11.62 -5.90 9.55
C THR A 151 -11.20 -5.52 8.13
N LEU A 152 -11.07 -6.50 7.22
CA LEU A 152 -10.75 -6.27 5.82
C LEU A 152 -11.81 -5.38 5.15
N GLN A 153 -13.11 -5.68 5.34
CA GLN A 153 -14.20 -4.87 4.78
C GLN A 153 -14.15 -3.42 5.26
N ARG A 154 -13.92 -3.20 6.57
CA ARG A 154 -13.78 -1.85 7.15
C ARG A 154 -12.58 -1.11 6.58
N ALA A 155 -11.42 -1.77 6.50
CA ALA A 155 -10.19 -1.18 5.96
C ALA A 155 -10.33 -0.85 4.45
N ALA A 156 -10.99 -1.72 3.67
CA ALA A 156 -11.29 -1.48 2.27
C ALA A 156 -12.25 -0.28 2.08
N ALA A 157 -13.27 -0.16 2.94
CA ALA A 157 -14.19 0.98 2.92
C ALA A 157 -13.46 2.30 3.20
N LEU A 158 -12.57 2.32 4.21
CA LEU A 158 -11.76 3.49 4.53
C LEU A 158 -10.82 3.85 3.37
N LEU A 159 -10.17 2.86 2.74
CA LEU A 159 -9.35 3.08 1.54
C LEU A 159 -10.14 3.72 0.42
N ARG A 160 -11.32 3.19 0.07
CA ARG A 160 -12.19 3.79 -0.97
C ARG A 160 -12.51 5.25 -0.67
N GLN A 161 -12.83 5.55 0.58
CA GLN A 161 -13.17 6.92 0.99
C GLN A 161 -11.98 7.87 0.89
N ARG A 162 -10.79 7.44 1.34
CA ARG A 162 -9.60 8.30 1.45
C ARG A 162 -8.78 8.42 0.16
N CYS A 163 -8.97 7.50 -0.78
CA CYS A 163 -8.18 7.41 -2.00
C CYS A 163 -8.89 7.86 -3.27
N ALA A 164 -10.11 8.40 -3.16
CA ALA A 164 -10.82 8.94 -4.30
C ALA A 164 -10.00 10.06 -4.98
N GLY A 165 -9.81 9.94 -6.30
CA GLY A 165 -9.19 10.99 -7.12
C GLY A 165 -7.67 11.03 -7.11
N LYS A 166 -6.97 10.01 -6.56
CA LYS A 166 -5.50 9.88 -6.69
C LYS A 166 -5.09 8.51 -7.19
N PRO A 167 -3.93 8.39 -7.86
CA PRO A 167 -3.36 7.10 -8.23
C PRO A 167 -3.07 6.23 -7.00
N VAL A 168 -3.63 5.02 -6.99
CA VAL A 168 -3.33 3.99 -6.01
C VAL A 168 -3.02 2.69 -6.75
N LEU A 169 -1.89 2.06 -6.46
CA LEU A 169 -1.58 0.74 -6.93
C LEU A 169 -1.52 -0.21 -5.74
N LEU A 170 -2.49 -1.11 -5.68
CA LEU A 170 -2.60 -2.11 -4.63
C LEU A 170 -2.28 -3.49 -5.18
N ALA A 171 -1.15 -4.04 -4.80
CA ALA A 171 -0.76 -5.39 -5.14
C ALA A 171 -1.37 -6.38 -4.14
N THR A 172 -2.14 -7.34 -4.62
CA THR A 172 -2.67 -8.44 -3.80
C THR A 172 -2.98 -9.66 -4.66
N HIS A 173 -3.03 -10.83 -4.02
CA HIS A 173 -3.54 -12.08 -4.56
C HIS A 173 -4.84 -12.53 -3.84
N ASP A 174 -5.31 -11.76 -2.86
CA ASP A 174 -6.51 -12.05 -2.08
C ASP A 174 -7.78 -11.57 -2.82
N GLU A 175 -8.56 -12.53 -3.32
CA GLU A 175 -9.83 -12.24 -3.97
C GLU A 175 -10.85 -11.54 -3.07
N SER A 176 -10.80 -11.79 -1.76
CA SER A 176 -11.68 -11.12 -0.79
C SER A 176 -11.38 -9.62 -0.73
N ALA A 177 -10.10 -9.26 -0.77
CA ALA A 177 -9.65 -7.87 -0.84
C ALA A 177 -10.09 -7.22 -2.16
N ILE A 178 -9.95 -7.91 -3.30
CA ILE A 178 -10.39 -7.44 -4.61
C ILE A 178 -11.88 -7.13 -4.60
N ARG A 179 -12.70 -8.07 -4.11
CA ARG A 179 -14.15 -7.90 -4.00
C ARG A 179 -14.54 -6.74 -3.06
N ALA A 180 -13.86 -6.63 -1.91
CA ALA A 180 -14.13 -5.58 -0.94
C ALA A 180 -13.80 -4.18 -1.47
N LEU A 181 -12.73 -4.04 -2.24
CA LEU A 181 -12.32 -2.77 -2.85
C LEU A 181 -13.23 -2.37 -4.01
N GLY A 182 -13.65 -3.30 -4.86
CA GLY A 182 -14.40 -3.01 -6.07
C GLY A 182 -13.67 -2.10 -7.06
N TRP A 183 -12.34 -2.01 -6.97
CA TRP A 183 -11.51 -1.25 -7.90
C TRP A 183 -11.22 -2.05 -9.18
N PRO A 184 -10.93 -1.37 -10.30
CA PRO A 184 -10.48 -2.05 -11.51
C PRO A 184 -9.28 -2.94 -11.23
N VAL A 185 -9.28 -4.14 -11.84
CA VAL A 185 -8.21 -5.12 -11.71
C VAL A 185 -7.34 -5.10 -12.96
N VAL A 186 -6.05 -4.91 -12.79
CA VAL A 186 -5.05 -5.00 -13.84
C VAL A 186 -4.34 -6.35 -13.70
N GLU A 187 -4.60 -7.25 -14.66
CA GLU A 187 -3.95 -8.55 -14.73
C GLU A 187 -2.56 -8.42 -15.36
N LEU A 188 -1.54 -8.36 -14.54
CA LEU A 188 -0.17 -8.10 -14.98
C LEU A 188 0.40 -9.22 -15.91
N GLU A 189 -0.08 -10.46 -15.78
CA GLU A 189 0.36 -11.55 -16.66
C GLU A 189 0.03 -11.34 -18.13
N LYS A 190 -1.06 -10.62 -18.41
CA LYS A 190 -1.47 -10.29 -19.78
C LYS A 190 -0.69 -9.13 -20.38
N MET A 191 0.08 -8.42 -19.56
CA MET A 191 0.73 -7.17 -19.95
C MET A 191 2.27 -7.26 -20.11
N GLY A 192 2.92 -8.34 -19.68
CA GLY A 192 4.38 -8.29 -19.59
C GLY A 192 5.11 -9.63 -19.56
N ARG A 193 4.59 -10.69 -20.17
CA ARG A 193 5.32 -11.93 -20.47
C ARG A 193 5.05 -12.32 -21.91
N SER A 194 6.01 -12.15 -22.76
CA SER A 194 6.16 -12.85 -24.05
C SER A 194 7.09 -14.04 -23.86
#